data_39b1f5d86376821e7a64698b79d61831
#
_entry.id   39b1f5d86376821e7a64698b79d61831
#
_cell.length_a   1.000
_cell.length_b   1.000
_cell.length_c   1.000
_cell.angle_alpha   90.00
_cell.angle_beta   90.00
_cell.angle_gamma   90.00
#
_symmetry.space_group_name_H-M   'P 1'
#
loop_
_entity.id
_entity.type
_entity.pdbx_description
1 polymer ?
#
loop_
_entity_poly.entity_id
_entity_poly.type
_entity_poly.pdbx_seq_one_letter_code
_entity_poly.pdbx_strand_id
1 'polypeptide(L)'
;SVRYSGVYEGTPVTAVDILLEQIPSYDFTQNGSSFSGTLNASSLDPGYYIIRVSLDGGAIMDYVFEMTADGSAPLSWAELPADENLSAAASPLELPEEGVMQHITSSGDPETARQVLSRVRELSDEICAGITSDYDKLCAISQWVSRNMYYDKDASEKGVTDDMLTLEHVLEYHRSVCFGWSNLFSALCQAQGIWCANASGSVVTGSRCFMQTSTADERSHSWNMAVIDGRQIWVDTVWNSSNSYHKRRYVEGAQDMQYFDISTAALSQDHRVTRFEYRNYFALG
;
A
#
# COMPACT_ATOMS: atom_id res chain seq x y z
N SER A 1 -33.47 4.80 -3.57
CA SER A 1 -32.72 5.61 -4.56
C SER A 1 -31.77 6.55 -3.85
N VAL A 2 -30.59 6.68 -4.37
CA VAL A 2 -29.58 7.64 -3.90
C VAL A 2 -29.64 8.88 -4.77
N ARG A 3 -29.84 10.05 -4.15
CA ARG A 3 -29.74 11.34 -4.84
C ARG A 3 -28.31 11.84 -4.75
N TYR A 4 -27.82 12.38 -5.83
CA TYR A 4 -26.49 12.99 -5.89
C TYR A 4 -26.57 14.37 -6.54
N SER A 5 -25.66 15.22 -6.14
CA SER A 5 -25.42 16.50 -6.78
C SER A 5 -24.00 16.96 -6.54
N GLY A 6 -23.45 17.71 -7.48
CA GLY A 6 -22.10 18.23 -7.38
C GLY A 6 -21.91 19.47 -8.22
N VAL A 7 -20.76 20.11 -8.03
CA VAL A 7 -20.29 21.24 -8.83
C VAL A 7 -18.93 20.85 -9.40
N TYR A 8 -18.80 20.96 -10.71
CA TYR A 8 -17.55 20.72 -11.40
C TYR A 8 -17.35 21.79 -12.49
N GLU A 9 -16.23 22.49 -12.40
CA GLU A 9 -15.85 23.50 -13.40
C GLU A 9 -14.89 22.87 -14.41
N GLY A 10 -15.29 22.80 -15.66
CA GLY A 10 -14.43 22.24 -16.72
C GLY A 10 -15.16 21.32 -17.67
N THR A 11 -14.68 20.10 -17.81
CA THR A 11 -15.16 19.11 -18.77
C THR A 11 -16.55 18.58 -18.38
N PRO A 12 -17.49 18.40 -19.31
CA PRO A 12 -18.82 17.88 -19.02
C PRO A 12 -18.81 16.50 -18.36
N VAL A 13 -19.78 16.24 -17.46
CA VAL A 13 -20.05 14.92 -16.92
C VAL A 13 -20.67 14.04 -18.00
N THR A 14 -20.13 12.84 -18.21
CA THR A 14 -20.61 11.89 -19.22
C THR A 14 -21.38 10.71 -18.64
N ALA A 15 -21.05 10.32 -17.40
CA ALA A 15 -21.77 9.25 -16.68
C ALA A 15 -21.64 9.43 -15.18
N VAL A 16 -22.61 8.86 -14.44
CA VAL A 16 -22.56 8.70 -12.98
C VAL A 16 -23.02 7.28 -12.66
N ASP A 17 -22.15 6.50 -12.02
CA ASP A 17 -22.39 5.08 -11.76
C ASP A 17 -22.13 4.75 -10.29
N ILE A 18 -22.77 3.70 -9.76
CA ILE A 18 -22.29 3.02 -8.57
C ILE A 18 -21.25 2.00 -9.05
N LEU A 19 -20.02 2.17 -8.62
CA LEU A 19 -18.89 1.39 -9.11
C LEU A 19 -19.08 -0.10 -8.85
N LEU A 20 -18.92 -0.93 -9.90
CA LEU A 20 -19.03 -2.39 -9.93
C LEU A 20 -20.44 -2.97 -9.72
N GLU A 21 -21.41 -2.19 -9.33
CA GLU A 21 -22.80 -2.67 -9.16
C GLU A 21 -23.59 -2.72 -10.48
N GLN A 22 -22.96 -2.31 -11.57
CA GLN A 22 -23.57 -2.23 -12.91
C GLN A 22 -24.94 -1.49 -12.88
N ILE A 23 -25.02 -0.47 -12.07
CA ILE A 23 -26.20 0.40 -11.95
C ILE A 23 -25.84 1.77 -12.53
N PRO A 24 -25.75 1.89 -13.85
CA PRO A 24 -25.45 3.18 -14.45
C PRO A 24 -26.64 4.12 -14.30
N SER A 25 -26.33 5.36 -14.00
CA SER A 25 -27.33 6.44 -14.06
C SER A 25 -26.91 7.42 -15.14
N TYR A 26 -27.56 7.31 -16.27
CA TYR A 26 -27.44 8.34 -17.33
C TYR A 26 -28.47 9.46 -17.15
N ASP A 27 -29.39 9.31 -16.18
CA ASP A 27 -30.39 10.31 -15.84
C ASP A 27 -29.82 11.35 -14.88
N PHE A 28 -28.97 12.22 -15.38
CA PHE A 28 -28.53 13.40 -14.66
C PHE A 28 -28.81 14.68 -15.43
N THR A 29 -29.00 15.76 -14.71
CA THR A 29 -29.14 17.09 -15.25
C THR A 29 -27.88 17.88 -15.00
N GLN A 30 -27.31 18.47 -16.06
CA GLN A 30 -26.18 19.39 -15.95
C GLN A 30 -26.63 20.79 -16.33
N ASN A 31 -26.29 21.78 -15.51
CA ASN A 31 -26.54 23.19 -15.77
C ASN A 31 -25.29 24.01 -15.40
N GLY A 32 -24.54 24.40 -16.40
CA GLY A 32 -23.22 25.01 -16.20
C GLY A 32 -22.26 24.05 -15.51
N SER A 33 -21.71 24.46 -14.36
CA SER A 33 -20.82 23.65 -13.52
C SER A 33 -21.52 22.71 -12.56
N SER A 34 -22.86 22.77 -12.44
CA SER A 34 -23.63 21.93 -11.51
C SER A 34 -24.22 20.73 -12.23
N PHE A 35 -24.20 19.58 -11.57
CA PHE A 35 -24.89 18.37 -12.00
C PHE A 35 -25.66 17.72 -10.84
N SER A 36 -26.74 17.02 -11.17
CA SER A 36 -27.54 16.30 -10.19
C SER A 36 -28.32 15.17 -10.84
N GLY A 37 -28.64 14.15 -10.07
CA GLY A 37 -29.43 13.01 -10.55
C GLY A 37 -29.87 12.08 -9.41
N THR A 38 -30.37 10.94 -9.82
CA THR A 38 -30.81 9.89 -8.90
C THR A 38 -30.38 8.53 -9.43
N LEU A 39 -29.68 7.79 -8.59
CA LEU A 39 -29.33 6.38 -8.83
C LEU A 39 -30.38 5.47 -8.24
N ASN A 40 -30.80 4.45 -8.97
CA ASN A 40 -31.65 3.41 -8.42
C ASN A 40 -30.79 2.40 -7.64
N ALA A 41 -30.74 2.58 -6.34
CA ALA A 41 -29.98 1.74 -5.42
C ALA A 41 -30.88 0.80 -4.60
N SER A 42 -32.08 0.47 -5.09
CA SER A 42 -33.04 -0.36 -4.34
C SER A 42 -32.59 -1.83 -4.19
N SER A 43 -31.62 -2.25 -4.96
CA SER A 43 -31.01 -3.60 -4.90
C SER A 43 -29.74 -3.65 -4.07
N LEU A 44 -29.27 -2.51 -3.54
CA LEU A 44 -28.05 -2.49 -2.73
C LEU A 44 -28.39 -2.90 -1.29
N ASP A 45 -27.61 -3.83 -0.77
CA ASP A 45 -27.59 -4.17 0.64
C ASP A 45 -26.92 -3.05 1.48
N PRO A 46 -27.11 -3.03 2.81
CA PRO A 46 -26.35 -2.14 3.67
C PRO A 46 -24.84 -2.36 3.50
N GLY A 47 -24.09 -1.28 3.31
CA GLY A 47 -22.66 -1.35 3.05
C GLY A 47 -22.09 -0.03 2.53
N TYR A 48 -20.81 -0.09 2.14
CA TYR A 48 -20.08 1.08 1.63
C TYR A 48 -19.91 0.97 0.12
N TYR A 49 -20.17 2.07 -0.57
CA TYR A 49 -20.19 2.13 -2.02
C TYR A 49 -19.49 3.37 -2.55
N ILE A 50 -19.07 3.32 -3.81
CA ILE A 50 -18.47 4.44 -4.52
C ILE A 50 -19.41 4.89 -5.63
N ILE A 51 -19.70 6.19 -5.67
CA ILE A 51 -20.26 6.84 -6.85
C ILE A 51 -19.11 7.35 -7.69
N ARG A 52 -19.01 6.86 -8.90
CA ARG A 52 -18.06 7.34 -9.90
C ARG A 52 -18.72 8.35 -10.82
N VAL A 53 -18.13 9.52 -10.93
CA VAL A 53 -18.48 10.55 -11.91
C VAL A 53 -17.42 10.51 -13.02
N SER A 54 -17.84 10.14 -14.22
CA SER A 54 -16.99 10.12 -15.42
C SER A 54 -17.13 11.45 -16.17
N LEU A 55 -16.00 11.97 -16.63
CA LEU A 55 -15.93 13.22 -17.34
C LEU A 55 -15.54 12.98 -18.81
N ASP A 56 -15.92 13.90 -19.67
CA ASP A 56 -15.45 13.89 -21.06
C ASP A 56 -13.91 13.98 -21.08
N GLY A 57 -13.27 13.23 -21.98
CA GLY A 57 -11.80 13.10 -22.00
C GLY A 57 -11.25 12.03 -21.05
N GLY A 58 -12.10 11.27 -20.33
CA GLY A 58 -11.71 10.08 -19.55
C GLY A 58 -11.27 10.34 -18.10
N ALA A 59 -11.33 11.57 -17.61
CA ALA A 59 -11.11 11.85 -16.19
C ALA A 59 -12.28 11.32 -15.36
N ILE A 60 -11.99 10.93 -14.11
CA ILE A 60 -12.98 10.38 -13.16
C ILE A 60 -12.85 11.06 -11.79
N MET A 61 -13.97 11.12 -11.08
CA MET A 61 -14.03 11.51 -9.67
C MET A 61 -14.86 10.48 -8.91
N ASP A 62 -14.36 10.00 -7.78
CA ASP A 62 -15.00 9.00 -6.96
C ASP A 62 -15.42 9.59 -5.60
N TYR A 63 -16.65 9.28 -5.17
CA TYR A 63 -17.22 9.70 -3.91
C TYR A 63 -17.74 8.50 -3.14
N VAL A 64 -17.49 8.44 -1.84
CA VAL A 64 -17.92 7.34 -0.98
C VAL A 64 -19.24 7.68 -0.30
N PHE A 65 -20.12 6.69 -0.15
CA PHE A 65 -21.31 6.79 0.68
C PHE A 65 -21.58 5.47 1.41
N GLU A 66 -22.24 5.58 2.55
CA GLU A 66 -22.77 4.43 3.28
C GLU A 66 -24.22 4.23 2.91
N MET A 67 -24.61 2.98 2.64
CA MET A 67 -25.99 2.54 2.50
C MET A 67 -26.42 1.85 3.78
N THR A 68 -27.46 2.34 4.42
CA THR A 68 -28.04 1.75 5.62
C THR A 68 -29.47 1.27 5.34
N ALA A 69 -30.08 0.54 6.26
CA ALA A 69 -31.49 0.15 6.16
C ALA A 69 -32.43 1.35 6.03
N ASP A 70 -32.05 2.51 6.58
CA ASP A 70 -32.86 3.72 6.64
C ASP A 70 -32.55 4.73 5.53
N GLY A 71 -31.46 4.51 4.76
CA GLY A 71 -31.08 5.41 3.67
C GLY A 71 -29.60 5.41 3.37
N SER A 72 -29.11 6.52 2.77
CA SER A 72 -27.71 6.69 2.42
C SER A 72 -27.15 7.97 3.03
N ALA A 73 -25.88 7.93 3.45
CA ALA A 73 -25.12 9.07 3.94
C ALA A 73 -23.80 9.22 3.20
N PRO A 74 -23.40 10.44 2.78
CA PRO A 74 -22.06 10.65 2.23
C PRO A 74 -21.00 10.43 3.32
N LEU A 75 -19.85 9.89 2.91
CA LEU A 75 -18.69 9.71 3.77
C LEU A 75 -17.47 10.36 3.13
N SER A 76 -16.50 10.75 3.94
CA SER A 76 -15.14 10.99 3.45
C SER A 76 -14.37 9.66 3.38
N TRP A 77 -13.33 9.61 2.57
CA TRP A 77 -12.45 8.44 2.50
C TRP A 77 -11.84 8.07 3.85
N ALA A 78 -11.58 9.06 4.71
CA ALA A 78 -11.03 8.86 6.04
C ALA A 78 -12.03 8.24 7.05
N GLU A 79 -13.32 8.27 6.75
CA GLU A 79 -14.38 7.71 7.62
C GLU A 79 -14.75 6.28 7.28
N LEU A 80 -14.17 5.72 6.20
CA LEU A 80 -14.37 4.30 5.90
C LEU A 80 -13.81 3.43 7.03
N PRO A 81 -14.56 2.41 7.46
CA PRO A 81 -14.05 1.47 8.44
C PRO A 81 -12.83 0.73 7.86
N ALA A 82 -11.90 0.39 8.76
CA ALA A 82 -10.78 -0.47 8.40
C ALA A 82 -11.28 -1.84 7.94
N ASP A 83 -10.62 -2.41 6.92
CA ASP A 83 -10.83 -3.80 6.56
C ASP A 83 -10.57 -4.71 7.77
N GLU A 84 -11.42 -5.72 8.02
CA GLU A 84 -11.27 -6.66 9.13
C GLU A 84 -9.92 -7.40 9.08
N ASN A 85 -9.41 -7.68 7.87
CA ASN A 85 -8.10 -8.31 7.69
C ASN A 85 -6.96 -7.40 8.18
N LEU A 86 -7.04 -6.08 7.95
CA LEU A 86 -6.05 -5.14 8.47
C LEU A 86 -6.15 -5.03 9.99
N SER A 87 -7.34 -5.09 10.54
CA SER A 87 -7.54 -5.12 12.00
C SER A 87 -7.02 -6.41 12.63
N ALA A 88 -7.19 -7.55 11.96
CA ALA A 88 -6.66 -8.85 12.39
C ALA A 88 -5.14 -8.95 12.31
N ALA A 89 -4.48 -8.09 11.54
CA ALA A 89 -3.02 -8.02 11.42
C ALA A 89 -2.31 -7.51 12.70
N ALA A 90 -3.05 -7.25 13.78
CA ALA A 90 -2.47 -6.84 15.07
C ALA A 90 -1.58 -7.93 15.73
N SER A 91 -1.65 -9.18 15.28
CA SER A 91 -0.89 -10.30 15.81
C SER A 91 -0.16 -11.04 14.69
N PRO A 92 1.03 -10.58 14.31
CA PRO A 92 1.79 -11.21 13.24
C PRO A 92 2.29 -12.60 13.63
N LEU A 93 2.40 -13.47 12.65
CA LEU A 93 3.12 -14.73 12.79
C LEU A 93 4.61 -14.43 12.96
N GLU A 94 5.18 -14.80 14.11
CA GLU A 94 6.62 -14.74 14.30
C GLU A 94 7.29 -15.90 13.57
N LEU A 95 8.23 -15.60 12.68
CA LEU A 95 8.96 -16.64 11.95
C LEU A 95 10.09 -17.19 12.82
N PRO A 96 10.32 -18.53 12.79
CA PRO A 96 11.50 -19.12 13.40
C PRO A 96 12.78 -18.65 12.69
N GLU A 97 13.93 -18.73 13.37
CA GLU A 97 15.24 -18.28 12.86
C GLU A 97 15.56 -18.83 11.46
N GLU A 98 15.29 -20.12 11.24
CA GLU A 98 15.52 -20.75 9.92
C GLU A 98 14.66 -20.12 8.82
N GLY A 99 13.43 -19.71 9.15
CA GLY A 99 12.54 -18.99 8.24
C GLY A 99 13.00 -17.57 7.96
N VAL A 100 13.64 -16.91 8.94
CA VAL A 100 14.19 -15.56 8.76
C VAL A 100 15.45 -15.59 7.89
N MET A 101 16.30 -16.60 8.06
CA MET A 101 17.57 -16.76 7.34
C MET A 101 17.41 -16.64 5.82
N GLN A 102 16.39 -17.28 5.25
CA GLN A 102 16.14 -17.25 3.80
C GLN A 102 15.76 -15.87 3.26
N HIS A 103 15.39 -14.91 4.12
CA HIS A 103 15.14 -13.53 3.77
C HIS A 103 16.40 -12.65 3.89
N ILE A 104 17.45 -13.15 4.53
CA ILE A 104 18.73 -12.45 4.68
C ILE A 104 19.66 -12.77 3.54
N THR A 105 19.89 -14.07 3.29
CA THR A 105 20.79 -14.56 2.25
C THR A 105 20.28 -15.86 1.63
N SER A 106 20.53 -16.03 0.34
CA SER A 106 20.16 -17.25 -0.40
C SER A 106 21.08 -18.44 -0.10
N SER A 107 22.27 -18.19 0.45
CA SER A 107 23.23 -19.24 0.77
C SER A 107 22.84 -20.06 2.01
N GLY A 108 22.03 -19.47 2.91
CA GLY A 108 21.72 -20.06 4.22
C GLY A 108 22.93 -20.12 5.17
N ASP A 109 24.06 -19.51 4.79
CA ASP A 109 25.28 -19.49 5.61
C ASP A 109 25.18 -18.43 6.72
N PRO A 110 25.32 -18.84 8.02
CA PRO A 110 25.18 -17.92 9.14
C PRO A 110 26.24 -16.80 9.15
N GLU A 111 27.43 -17.02 8.62
CA GLU A 111 28.47 -15.99 8.59
C GLU A 111 28.13 -14.94 7.55
N THR A 112 27.69 -15.35 6.37
CA THR A 112 27.19 -14.46 5.34
C THR A 112 26.00 -13.63 5.87
N ALA A 113 25.06 -14.27 6.57
CA ALA A 113 23.91 -13.56 7.15
C ALA A 113 24.35 -12.49 8.16
N ARG A 114 25.33 -12.77 9.05
CA ARG A 114 25.87 -11.77 9.99
C ARG A 114 26.52 -10.59 9.26
N GLN A 115 27.25 -10.84 8.19
CA GLN A 115 27.86 -9.78 7.36
C GLN A 115 26.78 -8.91 6.69
N VAL A 116 25.72 -9.51 6.15
CA VAL A 116 24.58 -8.79 5.57
C VAL A 116 23.90 -7.92 6.63
N LEU A 117 23.62 -8.48 7.82
CA LEU A 117 22.98 -7.73 8.91
C LEU A 117 23.87 -6.62 9.47
N SER A 118 25.21 -6.78 9.46
CA SER A 118 26.13 -5.68 9.79
C SER A 118 25.97 -4.52 8.81
N ARG A 119 25.93 -4.80 7.51
CA ARG A 119 25.68 -3.78 6.48
C ARG A 119 24.31 -3.08 6.64
N VAL A 120 23.28 -3.83 7.02
CA VAL A 120 21.95 -3.24 7.33
C VAL A 120 22.05 -2.27 8.51
N ARG A 121 22.76 -2.64 9.61
CA ARG A 121 22.97 -1.74 10.75
C ARG A 121 23.73 -0.49 10.36
N GLU A 122 24.86 -0.63 9.67
CA GLU A 122 25.68 0.48 9.21
C GLU A 122 24.86 1.46 8.36
N LEU A 123 24.10 0.95 7.40
CA LEU A 123 23.21 1.75 6.56
C LEU A 123 22.11 2.44 7.38
N SER A 124 21.48 1.73 8.31
CA SER A 124 20.44 2.29 9.16
C SER A 124 20.98 3.38 10.09
N ASP A 125 22.17 3.19 10.65
CA ASP A 125 22.85 4.18 11.48
C ASP A 125 23.23 5.44 10.68
N GLU A 126 23.64 5.27 9.43
CA GLU A 126 23.92 6.40 8.52
C GLU A 126 22.63 7.18 8.22
N ILE A 127 21.55 6.50 7.88
CA ILE A 127 20.25 7.14 7.58
C ILE A 127 19.73 7.91 8.78
N CYS A 128 19.88 7.34 9.98
CA CYS A 128 19.33 7.90 11.22
C CYS A 128 20.32 8.78 11.98
N ALA A 129 21.47 9.12 11.41
CA ALA A 129 22.51 9.90 12.10
C ALA A 129 21.97 11.23 12.65
N GLY A 130 22.10 11.43 13.96
CA GLY A 130 21.63 12.64 14.64
C GLY A 130 20.11 12.71 14.89
N ILE A 131 19.33 11.72 14.48
CA ILE A 131 17.89 11.65 14.72
C ILE A 131 17.63 10.88 16.02
N THR A 132 16.87 11.48 16.93
CA THR A 132 16.60 10.90 18.26
C THR A 132 15.19 10.31 18.39
N SER A 133 14.21 10.86 17.69
CA SER A 133 12.82 10.38 17.70
C SER A 133 12.67 9.15 16.83
N ASP A 134 12.04 8.08 17.35
CA ASP A 134 11.78 6.86 16.58
C ASP A 134 10.84 7.12 15.40
N TYR A 135 9.89 8.04 15.55
CA TYR A 135 9.03 8.44 14.44
C TYR A 135 9.82 9.13 13.31
N ASP A 136 10.73 10.03 13.65
CA ASP A 136 11.55 10.72 12.66
C ASP A 136 12.56 9.76 12.00
N LYS A 137 13.09 8.77 12.76
CA LYS A 137 13.90 7.69 12.18
C LYS A 137 13.09 6.85 11.20
N LEU A 138 11.85 6.45 11.56
CA LEU A 138 10.95 5.71 10.68
C LEU A 138 10.68 6.50 9.39
N CYS A 139 10.44 7.81 9.50
CA CYS A 139 10.25 8.72 8.37
C CYS A 139 11.49 8.78 7.48
N ALA A 140 12.68 8.94 8.07
CA ALA A 140 13.95 8.99 7.35
C ALA A 140 14.24 7.67 6.60
N ILE A 141 14.01 6.52 7.23
CA ILE A 141 14.15 5.20 6.63
C ILE A 141 13.17 5.05 5.45
N SER A 142 11.89 5.43 5.63
CA SER A 142 10.89 5.39 4.56
C SER A 142 11.30 6.23 3.36
N GLN A 143 11.75 7.45 3.58
CA GLN A 143 12.24 8.34 2.54
C GLN A 143 13.46 7.77 1.83
N TRP A 144 14.41 7.20 2.59
CA TRP A 144 15.62 6.63 2.01
C TRP A 144 15.28 5.44 1.11
N VAL A 145 14.45 4.49 1.58
CA VAL A 145 14.04 3.31 0.81
C VAL A 145 13.28 3.74 -0.45
N SER A 146 12.33 4.66 -0.35
CA SER A 146 11.57 5.14 -1.50
C SER A 146 12.43 5.85 -2.56
N ARG A 147 13.54 6.49 -2.15
CA ARG A 147 14.45 7.20 -3.05
C ARG A 147 15.53 6.33 -3.66
N ASN A 148 16.02 5.33 -2.94
CA ASN A 148 17.21 4.57 -3.33
C ASN A 148 16.91 3.18 -3.86
N MET A 149 15.68 2.70 -3.68
CA MET A 149 15.24 1.42 -4.23
C MET A 149 14.55 1.59 -5.57
N TYR A 150 14.65 0.56 -6.41
CA TYR A 150 14.03 0.52 -7.74
C TYR A 150 13.17 -0.73 -7.88
N TYR A 151 11.91 -0.57 -8.28
CA TYR A 151 11.02 -1.70 -8.53
C TYR A 151 11.48 -2.46 -9.77
N ASP A 152 11.82 -3.74 -9.61
CA ASP A 152 12.34 -4.58 -10.69
C ASP A 152 11.19 -5.07 -11.59
N LYS A 153 10.86 -4.28 -12.61
CA LYS A 153 9.85 -4.63 -13.61
C LYS A 153 10.30 -5.81 -14.46
N ASP A 154 11.61 -5.92 -14.74
CA ASP A 154 12.14 -7.04 -15.52
C ASP A 154 11.94 -8.38 -14.79
N ALA A 155 12.18 -8.42 -13.47
CA ALA A 155 11.91 -9.59 -12.64
C ALA A 155 10.40 -9.86 -12.51
N SER A 156 9.61 -8.82 -12.28
CA SER A 156 8.14 -8.95 -12.17
C SER A 156 7.50 -9.55 -13.44
N GLU A 157 8.04 -9.24 -14.62
CA GLU A 157 7.53 -9.73 -15.91
C GLU A 157 8.07 -11.11 -16.30
N LYS A 158 9.33 -11.42 -15.92
CA LYS A 158 10.03 -12.63 -16.40
C LYS A 158 10.10 -13.76 -15.38
N GLY A 159 9.82 -13.46 -14.13
CA GLY A 159 9.89 -14.37 -12.99
C GLY A 159 10.84 -13.86 -11.91
N VAL A 160 10.39 -13.96 -10.69
CA VAL A 160 11.13 -13.61 -9.47
C VAL A 160 11.72 -14.89 -8.89
N THR A 161 12.98 -14.86 -8.51
CA THR A 161 13.66 -15.95 -7.79
C THR A 161 13.86 -15.56 -6.33
N ASP A 162 13.97 -16.55 -5.43
CA ASP A 162 14.03 -16.31 -3.98
C ASP A 162 15.26 -15.45 -3.58
N ASP A 163 16.39 -15.60 -4.28
CA ASP A 163 17.57 -14.78 -4.05
C ASP A 163 17.31 -13.28 -4.27
N MET A 164 16.48 -12.92 -5.25
CA MET A 164 16.13 -11.53 -5.54
C MET A 164 15.33 -10.86 -4.40
N LEU A 165 14.80 -11.63 -3.46
CA LEU A 165 14.00 -11.16 -2.34
C LEU A 165 14.82 -10.96 -1.05
N THR A 166 16.08 -11.38 -1.04
CA THR A 166 16.95 -11.35 0.14
C THR A 166 17.51 -9.95 0.42
N LEU A 167 17.85 -9.68 1.68
CA LEU A 167 18.56 -8.46 2.08
C LEU A 167 19.92 -8.36 1.37
N GLU A 168 20.61 -9.48 1.18
CA GLU A 168 21.88 -9.55 0.44
C GLU A 168 21.74 -8.96 -0.96
N HIS A 169 20.78 -9.45 -1.74
CA HIS A 169 20.51 -8.96 -3.10
C HIS A 169 20.12 -7.48 -3.11
N VAL A 170 19.22 -7.10 -2.22
CA VAL A 170 18.68 -5.73 -2.16
C VAL A 170 19.77 -4.72 -1.82
N LEU A 171 20.68 -5.04 -0.89
CA LEU A 171 21.81 -4.19 -0.54
C LEU A 171 22.86 -4.10 -1.65
N GLU A 172 22.97 -5.12 -2.50
CA GLU A 172 23.92 -5.13 -3.61
C GLU A 172 23.42 -4.37 -4.84
N TYR A 173 22.13 -4.57 -5.18
CA TYR A 173 21.59 -4.08 -6.45
C TYR A 173 20.59 -2.91 -6.29
N HIS A 174 20.17 -2.58 -5.07
CA HIS A 174 19.15 -1.57 -4.78
C HIS A 174 17.85 -1.75 -5.60
N ARG A 175 17.50 -2.99 -5.91
CA ARG A 175 16.30 -3.33 -6.67
C ARG A 175 15.72 -4.66 -6.24
N SER A 176 14.40 -4.75 -6.27
CA SER A 176 13.63 -5.98 -6.08
C SER A 176 12.18 -5.71 -6.44
N VAL A 177 11.33 -6.74 -6.37
CA VAL A 177 9.87 -6.55 -6.28
C VAL A 177 9.48 -6.13 -4.85
N CYS A 178 8.21 -5.83 -4.62
CA CYS A 178 7.69 -5.32 -3.35
C CYS A 178 8.17 -6.08 -2.10
N PHE A 179 8.34 -7.40 -2.22
CA PHE A 179 8.79 -8.25 -1.10
C PHE A 179 10.19 -7.88 -0.60
N GLY A 180 11.16 -7.67 -1.49
CA GLY A 180 12.51 -7.25 -1.11
C GLY A 180 12.55 -5.83 -0.53
N TRP A 181 11.68 -4.92 -1.02
CA TRP A 181 11.53 -3.58 -0.45
C TRP A 181 11.04 -3.67 0.99
N SER A 182 9.98 -4.46 1.24
CA SER A 182 9.44 -4.59 2.58
C SER A 182 10.40 -5.32 3.53
N ASN A 183 11.22 -6.25 3.05
CA ASN A 183 12.30 -6.87 3.83
C ASN A 183 13.35 -5.84 4.26
N LEU A 184 13.84 -5.03 3.33
CA LEU A 184 14.83 -4.00 3.65
C LEU A 184 14.29 -2.98 4.63
N PHE A 185 13.06 -2.49 4.39
CA PHE A 185 12.44 -1.51 5.28
C PHE A 185 12.31 -2.03 6.72
N SER A 186 11.78 -3.24 6.91
CA SER A 186 11.63 -3.80 8.25
C SER A 186 12.98 -4.09 8.92
N ALA A 187 13.99 -4.54 8.17
CA ALA A 187 15.32 -4.78 8.73
C ALA A 187 16.01 -3.47 9.16
N LEU A 188 15.91 -2.39 8.37
CA LEU A 188 16.43 -1.06 8.74
C LEU A 188 15.73 -0.50 9.99
N CYS A 189 14.40 -0.64 10.10
CA CYS A 189 13.65 -0.23 11.29
C CYS A 189 14.10 -1.03 12.53
N GLN A 190 14.21 -2.36 12.42
CA GLN A 190 14.64 -3.20 13.52
C GLN A 190 16.07 -2.92 13.96
N ALA A 191 16.97 -2.52 13.05
CA ALA A 191 18.33 -2.07 13.39
C ALA A 191 18.33 -0.86 14.32
N GLN A 192 17.30 -0.02 14.29
CA GLN A 192 17.09 1.13 15.17
C GLN A 192 16.23 0.80 16.41
N GLY A 193 15.90 -0.47 16.64
CA GLY A 193 15.02 -0.89 17.73
C GLY A 193 13.54 -0.63 17.51
N ILE A 194 13.14 -0.21 16.30
CA ILE A 194 11.74 0.02 15.96
C ILE A 194 11.10 -1.32 15.54
N TRP A 195 10.06 -1.73 16.27
CA TRP A 195 9.30 -2.91 15.88
C TRP A 195 8.62 -2.69 14.53
N CYS A 196 8.90 -3.57 13.58
CA CYS A 196 8.36 -3.48 12.23
C CYS A 196 8.13 -4.88 11.64
N ALA A 197 6.94 -5.13 11.12
CA ALA A 197 6.53 -6.39 10.51
C ALA A 197 6.24 -6.21 9.01
N ASN A 198 6.25 -7.35 8.30
CA ASN A 198 5.93 -7.43 6.89
C ASN A 198 4.48 -7.86 6.71
N ALA A 199 3.72 -7.08 5.99
CA ALA A 199 2.39 -7.42 5.51
C ALA A 199 2.47 -7.86 4.04
N SER A 200 1.72 -8.87 3.69
CA SER A 200 1.56 -9.32 2.30
C SER A 200 0.09 -9.60 2.05
N GLY A 201 -0.33 -9.41 0.81
CA GLY A 201 -1.72 -9.64 0.45
C GLY A 201 -2.05 -9.19 -0.94
N SER A 202 -3.26 -8.72 -1.12
CA SER A 202 -3.76 -8.22 -2.39
C SER A 202 -3.87 -6.71 -2.38
N VAL A 203 -3.64 -6.11 -3.53
CA VAL A 203 -3.88 -4.68 -3.78
C VAL A 203 -4.68 -4.46 -5.05
N VAL A 204 -5.39 -3.35 -5.11
CA VAL A 204 -6.03 -2.85 -6.33
C VAL A 204 -5.43 -1.50 -6.70
N THR A 205 -5.31 -1.24 -7.99
CA THR A 205 -4.69 -0.02 -8.50
C THR A 205 -5.71 0.91 -9.15
N GLY A 206 -5.44 2.21 -9.11
CA GLY A 206 -6.33 3.24 -9.66
C GLY A 206 -7.34 3.72 -8.62
N SER A 207 -8.48 4.23 -9.09
CA SER A 207 -9.57 4.74 -8.23
C SER A 207 -10.53 3.66 -7.74
N ARG A 208 -10.09 2.41 -7.67
CA ARG A 208 -10.89 1.28 -7.17
C ARG A 208 -10.52 0.98 -5.72
N CYS A 209 -11.44 0.38 -4.98
CA CYS A 209 -11.18 -0.14 -3.65
C CYS A 209 -11.76 -1.56 -3.50
N PHE A 210 -11.27 -2.32 -2.51
CA PHE A 210 -11.69 -3.70 -2.27
C PHE A 210 -13.17 -3.88 -1.97
N MET A 211 -13.81 -2.88 -1.41
CA MET A 211 -15.23 -2.97 -1.11
C MET A 211 -16.10 -3.16 -2.36
N GLN A 212 -15.53 -2.94 -3.55
CA GLN A 212 -16.29 -2.95 -4.80
C GLN A 212 -15.51 -3.52 -6.00
N THR A 213 -14.30 -4.06 -5.81
CA THR A 213 -13.56 -4.72 -6.90
C THR A 213 -13.87 -6.20 -6.97
N SER A 214 -13.85 -6.75 -8.18
CA SER A 214 -13.75 -8.20 -8.35
C SER A 214 -12.33 -8.68 -8.07
N THR A 215 -12.18 -9.92 -7.63
CA THR A 215 -10.87 -10.55 -7.38
C THR A 215 -9.96 -10.59 -8.62
N ALA A 216 -10.53 -10.45 -9.82
CA ALA A 216 -9.76 -10.41 -11.07
C ALA A 216 -8.85 -9.18 -11.21
N ASP A 217 -9.14 -8.11 -10.49
CA ASP A 217 -8.34 -6.88 -10.50
C ASP A 217 -7.28 -6.84 -9.39
N GLU A 218 -7.27 -7.83 -8.51
CA GLU A 218 -6.33 -7.93 -7.40
C GLU A 218 -4.94 -8.34 -7.90
N ARG A 219 -3.91 -7.74 -7.26
CA ARG A 219 -2.50 -8.07 -7.49
C ARG A 219 -1.82 -8.36 -6.17
N SER A 220 -0.93 -9.34 -6.16
CA SER A 220 -0.11 -9.63 -4.98
C SER A 220 0.83 -8.46 -4.69
N HIS A 221 0.94 -8.09 -3.41
CA HIS A 221 1.80 -7.01 -2.95
C HIS A 221 2.33 -7.26 -1.54
N SER A 222 3.35 -6.48 -1.14
CA SER A 222 3.94 -6.53 0.19
C SER A 222 4.33 -5.13 0.66
N TRP A 223 4.03 -4.82 1.92
CA TRP A 223 4.27 -3.53 2.60
C TRP A 223 4.59 -3.75 4.07
N ASN A 224 4.55 -2.72 4.90
CA ASN A 224 4.99 -2.83 6.30
C ASN A 224 4.03 -2.17 7.29
N MET A 225 4.10 -2.65 8.54
CA MET A 225 3.53 -1.97 9.69
C MET A 225 4.58 -1.87 10.80
N ALA A 226 4.83 -0.66 11.26
CA ALA A 226 5.68 -0.37 12.40
C ALA A 226 4.84 -0.04 13.63
N VAL A 227 5.43 -0.19 14.82
CA VAL A 227 4.80 0.24 16.09
C VAL A 227 5.72 1.21 16.81
N ILE A 228 5.20 2.41 17.09
CA ILE A 228 5.88 3.43 17.88
C ILE A 228 4.92 3.92 18.98
N ASP A 229 5.35 3.85 20.23
CA ASP A 229 4.56 4.24 21.40
C ASP A 229 3.18 3.56 21.46
N GLY A 230 3.11 2.29 21.03
CA GLY A 230 1.88 1.51 20.97
C GLY A 230 0.94 1.85 19.79
N ARG A 231 1.32 2.79 18.93
CA ARG A 231 0.56 3.17 17.74
C ARG A 231 1.06 2.41 16.51
N GLN A 232 0.15 1.82 15.76
CA GLN A 232 0.42 1.19 14.48
C GLN A 232 0.60 2.26 13.39
N ILE A 233 1.66 2.11 12.60
CA ILE A 233 2.01 3.00 11.49
C ILE A 233 2.18 2.16 10.23
N TRP A 234 1.27 2.30 9.30
CA TRP A 234 1.34 1.63 8.01
C TRP A 234 2.21 2.40 7.03
N VAL A 235 3.06 1.66 6.31
CA VAL A 235 4.01 2.22 5.34
C VAL A 235 4.09 1.34 4.10
N ASP A 236 3.91 1.92 2.91
CA ASP A 236 4.22 1.28 1.65
C ASP A 236 5.26 2.09 0.88
N THR A 237 6.51 1.70 0.99
CA THR A 237 7.62 2.39 0.32
C THR A 237 7.64 2.21 -1.18
N VAL A 238 7.03 1.13 -1.72
CA VAL A 238 6.90 0.91 -3.16
C VAL A 238 5.92 1.90 -3.77
N TRP A 239 4.77 2.11 -3.11
CA TRP A 239 3.75 3.04 -3.60
C TRP A 239 4.11 4.50 -3.35
N ASN A 240 5.05 4.77 -2.47
CA ASN A 240 5.67 6.09 -2.30
C ASN A 240 6.76 6.39 -3.35
N SER A 241 7.03 5.47 -4.30
CA SER A 241 8.10 5.63 -5.28
C SER A 241 7.66 5.24 -6.68
N SER A 242 8.13 5.99 -7.66
CA SER A 242 8.02 5.65 -9.08
C SER A 242 9.35 5.17 -9.68
N ASN A 243 10.39 4.95 -8.86
CA ASN A 243 11.65 4.40 -9.29
C ASN A 243 11.46 2.98 -9.85
N SER A 244 12.08 2.68 -10.96
CA SER A 244 11.98 1.35 -11.56
C SER A 244 13.26 0.89 -12.24
N TYR A 245 13.47 -0.42 -12.24
CA TYR A 245 14.46 -1.07 -13.10
C TYR A 245 13.71 -1.79 -14.22
N HIS A 246 13.94 -1.34 -15.46
CA HIS A 246 13.28 -1.87 -16.63
C HIS A 246 14.22 -1.88 -17.84
N LYS A 247 14.18 -2.96 -18.63
CA LYS A 247 15.07 -3.15 -19.80
C LYS A 247 16.55 -2.96 -19.45
N ARG A 248 16.95 -3.49 -18.28
CA ARG A 248 18.31 -3.41 -17.72
C ARG A 248 18.78 -1.98 -17.43
N ARG A 249 17.88 -1.07 -17.09
CA ARG A 249 18.21 0.33 -16.75
C ARG A 249 17.48 0.74 -15.49
N TYR A 250 18.19 1.48 -14.63
CA TYR A 250 17.60 2.20 -13.51
C TYR A 250 16.96 3.48 -14.05
N VAL A 251 15.70 3.69 -13.71
CA VAL A 251 14.91 4.84 -14.12
C VAL A 251 14.40 5.50 -12.86
N GLU A 252 14.90 6.71 -12.59
CA GLU A 252 14.41 7.54 -11.48
C GLU A 252 13.02 8.07 -11.79
N GLY A 253 12.17 8.08 -10.78
CA GLY A 253 10.82 8.60 -10.82
C GLY A 253 10.52 9.54 -9.67
N ALA A 254 9.31 10.04 -9.58
CA ALA A 254 8.85 10.84 -8.46
C ALA A 254 8.74 9.98 -7.18
N GLN A 255 8.95 10.62 -6.04
CA GLN A 255 8.67 10.05 -4.72
C GLN A 255 7.72 10.97 -3.98
N ASP A 256 6.87 10.36 -3.15
CA ASP A 256 6.01 11.05 -2.21
C ASP A 256 5.93 10.30 -0.87
N MET A 257 5.02 10.70 0.01
CA MET A 257 4.84 10.09 1.33
C MET A 257 3.35 9.77 1.58
N GLN A 258 2.56 9.54 0.54
CA GLN A 258 1.11 9.31 0.68
C GLN A 258 0.81 8.03 1.47
N TYR A 259 1.67 7.02 1.31
CA TYR A 259 1.59 5.75 2.04
C TYR A 259 2.58 5.67 3.20
N PHE A 260 2.90 6.79 3.83
CA PHE A 260 3.60 6.85 5.10
C PHE A 260 2.66 7.35 6.19
N ASP A 261 2.55 6.59 7.29
CA ASP A 261 1.62 6.85 8.39
C ASP A 261 0.15 6.95 7.91
N ILE A 262 -0.18 6.17 6.90
CA ILE A 262 -1.54 6.11 6.37
C ILE A 262 -2.44 5.41 7.39
N SER A 263 -3.66 5.91 7.57
CA SER A 263 -4.63 5.28 8.48
C SER A 263 -5.05 3.90 7.96
N THR A 264 -5.38 2.98 8.87
CA THR A 264 -5.88 1.65 8.49
C THR A 264 -7.11 1.75 7.59
N ALA A 265 -8.03 2.68 7.87
CA ALA A 265 -9.22 2.89 7.06
C ALA A 265 -8.89 3.34 5.63
N ALA A 266 -7.93 4.24 5.45
CA ALA A 266 -7.51 4.68 4.12
C ALA A 266 -6.75 3.57 3.37
N LEU A 267 -5.85 2.85 4.05
CA LEU A 267 -5.09 1.74 3.46
C LEU A 267 -6.02 0.59 3.02
N SER A 268 -7.06 0.27 3.78
CA SER A 268 -7.98 -0.84 3.50
C SER A 268 -8.80 -0.67 2.22
N GLN A 269 -8.78 0.51 1.61
CA GLN A 269 -9.46 0.74 0.35
C GLN A 269 -8.77 0.04 -0.82
N ASP A 270 -7.46 -0.03 -0.77
CA ASP A 270 -6.63 -0.57 -1.86
C ASP A 270 -5.65 -1.68 -1.41
N HIS A 271 -5.57 -1.96 -0.11
CA HIS A 271 -4.73 -3.02 0.46
C HIS A 271 -5.55 -3.98 1.32
N ARG A 272 -5.40 -5.29 1.09
CA ARG A 272 -5.97 -6.36 1.91
C ARG A 272 -4.87 -7.28 2.38
N VAL A 273 -4.65 -7.36 3.70
CA VAL A 273 -3.66 -8.26 4.31
C VAL A 273 -4.18 -9.70 4.25
N THR A 274 -3.39 -10.60 3.71
CA THR A 274 -3.63 -12.05 3.77
C THR A 274 -2.58 -12.78 4.59
N ARG A 275 -1.41 -12.17 4.79
CA ARG A 275 -0.32 -12.70 5.58
C ARG A 275 0.40 -11.56 6.29
N PHE A 276 0.63 -11.74 7.58
CA PHE A 276 1.31 -10.75 8.42
C PHE A 276 2.38 -11.45 9.25
N GLU A 277 3.65 -11.06 9.07
CA GLU A 277 4.80 -11.76 9.62
C GLU A 277 5.77 -10.80 10.31
N TYR A 278 6.18 -11.17 11.52
CA TYR A 278 7.33 -10.57 12.17
C TYR A 278 8.56 -11.45 11.93
N ARG A 279 9.56 -10.87 11.30
CA ARG A 279 10.85 -11.51 11.01
C ARG A 279 11.88 -10.83 11.88
N ASN A 280 12.25 -11.48 12.98
CA ASN A 280 13.27 -10.93 13.87
C ASN A 280 14.66 -11.12 13.26
N TYR A 281 15.09 -10.18 12.43
CA TYR A 281 16.36 -10.25 11.71
C TYR A 281 17.56 -10.27 12.65
N PHE A 282 17.49 -9.63 13.80
CA PHE A 282 18.61 -9.49 14.73
C PHE A 282 18.60 -10.47 15.90
N ALA A 283 17.72 -11.47 15.89
CA ALA A 283 17.81 -12.60 16.81
C ALA A 283 18.96 -13.57 16.49
N LEU A 284 19.47 -13.51 15.25
CA LEU A 284 20.51 -14.41 14.73
C LEU A 284 21.94 -14.01 15.14
N GLY A 285 22.14 -12.97 15.96
CA GLY A 285 23.49 -12.45 16.27
C GLY A 285 23.77 -12.13 17.69
#